data_340b1dacda06ea4a4beb8389f1209508
#
_entry.id   340b1dacda06ea4a4beb8389f1209508
#
_cell.length_a   1.000
_cell.length_b   1.000
_cell.length_c   1.000
_cell.angle_alpha   90.00
_cell.angle_beta   90.00
_cell.angle_gamma   90.00
#
_symmetry.space_group_name_H-M   'P 1'
#
loop_
_entity.id
_entity.type
_entity.pdbx_description
1 polymer ?
#
loop_
_entity_poly.entity_id
_entity_poly.type
_entity_poly.pdbx_seq_one_letter_code
_entity_poly.pdbx_strand_id
1 'polypeptide(L)'
;MSIREWFKKKSVERAAEEKEFIMKIERDIIMALRQVYDPEIPVNVYDLGLIYEIKVNEDHEVYIQMTLTAPNCPMADYVVQQVKTAVEDVPGVVSAQIDLVWEPEWDKSRMSEEALVELGLDED
;
A
#
# COMPACT_ATOMS: atom_id res chain seq x y z
N MET A 1 37.38 -11.26 19.15
CA MET A 1 36.12 -10.51 19.30
C MET A 1 35.65 -10.56 20.74
N SER A 2 35.33 -9.42 21.33
CA SER A 2 34.81 -9.37 22.71
C SER A 2 33.32 -9.76 22.72
N ILE A 3 32.81 -10.12 23.90
CA ILE A 3 31.39 -10.42 24.07
C ILE A 3 30.52 -9.21 23.67
N ARG A 4 30.96 -7.99 24.01
CA ARG A 4 30.25 -6.77 23.64
C ARG A 4 30.14 -6.60 22.14
N GLU A 5 31.23 -6.86 21.43
CA GLU A 5 31.25 -6.74 19.96
C GLU A 5 30.34 -7.79 19.32
N TRP A 6 30.32 -9.00 19.88
CA TRP A 6 29.46 -10.07 19.40
C TRP A 6 27.98 -9.70 19.56
N PHE A 7 27.57 -9.23 20.75
CA PHE A 7 26.17 -8.81 20.98
C PHE A 7 25.77 -7.63 20.09
N LYS A 8 26.66 -6.66 19.92
CA LYS A 8 26.41 -5.51 19.07
C LYS A 8 26.19 -5.95 17.61
N LYS A 9 27.03 -6.85 17.13
CA LYS A 9 26.92 -7.39 15.78
C LYS A 9 25.60 -8.13 15.58
N LYS A 10 25.19 -8.95 16.55
CA LYS A 10 23.92 -9.68 16.49
C LYS A 10 22.73 -8.73 16.51
N SER A 11 22.77 -7.66 17.29
CA SER A 11 21.69 -6.67 17.31
C SER A 11 21.57 -5.97 15.97
N VAL A 12 22.68 -5.61 15.32
CA VAL A 12 22.68 -4.97 14.01
C VAL A 12 22.14 -5.93 12.94
N GLU A 13 22.55 -7.20 12.99
CA GLU A 13 22.06 -8.22 12.06
C GLU A 13 20.54 -8.41 12.16
N ARG A 14 20.00 -8.44 13.38
CA ARG A 14 18.55 -8.56 13.60
C ARG A 14 17.81 -7.35 13.07
N ALA A 15 18.32 -6.15 13.31
CA ALA A 15 17.71 -4.92 12.80
C ALA A 15 17.69 -4.90 11.28
N ALA A 16 18.77 -5.35 10.63
CA ALA A 16 18.86 -5.43 9.20
C ALA A 16 17.87 -6.46 8.63
N GLU A 17 17.77 -7.63 9.23
CA GLU A 17 16.86 -8.70 8.82
C GLU A 17 15.40 -8.26 8.94
N GLU A 18 15.07 -7.60 10.06
CA GLU A 18 13.73 -7.08 10.29
C GLU A 18 13.36 -6.01 9.25
N LYS A 19 14.29 -5.12 8.96
CA LYS A 19 14.09 -4.08 7.95
C LYS A 19 13.84 -4.69 6.56
N GLU A 20 14.62 -5.71 6.19
CA GLU A 20 14.43 -6.43 4.93
C GLU A 20 13.06 -7.11 4.87
N PHE A 21 12.62 -7.68 5.98
CA PHE A 21 11.32 -8.33 6.08
C PHE A 21 10.18 -7.33 5.90
N ILE A 22 10.29 -6.17 6.56
CA ILE A 22 9.30 -5.09 6.41
C ILE A 22 9.26 -4.58 4.98
N MET A 23 10.41 -4.40 4.35
CA MET A 23 10.48 -3.98 2.95
C MET A 23 9.83 -5.00 2.01
N LYS A 24 10.00 -6.29 2.30
CA LYS A 24 9.34 -7.34 1.53
C LYS A 24 7.82 -7.26 1.69
N ILE A 25 7.35 -7.05 2.93
CA ILE A 25 5.92 -6.89 3.19
C ILE A 25 5.37 -5.70 2.41
N GLU A 26 6.08 -4.57 2.41
CA GLU A 26 5.66 -3.38 1.66
C GLU A 26 5.52 -3.66 0.17
N ARG A 27 6.49 -4.36 -0.43
CA ARG A 27 6.42 -4.74 -1.85
C ARG A 27 5.26 -5.68 -2.13
N ASP A 28 5.04 -6.66 -1.25
CA ASP A 28 3.94 -7.61 -1.41
C ASP A 28 2.59 -6.91 -1.27
N ILE A 29 2.49 -5.90 -0.39
CA ILE A 29 1.31 -5.07 -0.25
C ILE A 29 1.02 -4.32 -1.56
N ILE A 30 2.03 -3.70 -2.15
CA ILE A 30 1.87 -2.99 -3.43
C ILE A 30 1.37 -3.96 -4.51
N MET A 31 1.94 -5.15 -4.59
CA MET A 31 1.51 -6.16 -5.55
C MET A 31 0.06 -6.59 -5.30
N ALA A 32 -0.33 -6.73 -4.03
CA ALA A 32 -1.71 -7.07 -3.66
C ALA A 32 -2.68 -5.95 -4.06
N LEU A 33 -2.30 -4.69 -3.81
CA LEU A 33 -3.12 -3.53 -4.16
C LEU A 33 -3.31 -3.40 -5.68
N ARG A 34 -2.34 -3.83 -6.46
CA ARG A 34 -2.44 -3.82 -7.92
C ARG A 34 -3.43 -4.88 -8.45
N GLN A 35 -3.97 -5.70 -7.57
CA GLN A 35 -5.03 -6.66 -7.91
C GLN A 35 -6.41 -6.18 -7.48
N VAL A 36 -6.52 -5.01 -6.83
CA VAL A 36 -7.78 -4.42 -6.40
C VAL A 36 -8.19 -3.36 -7.40
N TYR A 37 -9.37 -3.50 -7.98
CA TYR A 37 -9.85 -2.59 -9.02
C TYR A 37 -11.01 -1.75 -8.52
N ASP A 38 -11.03 -0.47 -8.93
CA ASP A 38 -12.19 0.38 -8.78
C ASP A 38 -13.28 -0.21 -9.70
N PRO A 39 -14.52 -0.38 -9.19
CA PRO A 39 -15.57 -1.02 -10.00
C PRO A 39 -16.00 -0.19 -11.21
N GLU A 40 -15.70 1.09 -11.23
CA GLU A 40 -16.12 1.99 -12.33
C GLU A 40 -15.00 2.26 -13.33
N ILE A 41 -13.75 2.01 -12.96
CA ILE A 41 -12.57 2.32 -13.78
C ILE A 41 -11.74 1.05 -13.92
N PRO A 42 -11.40 0.61 -15.15
CA PRO A 42 -10.68 -0.66 -15.36
C PRO A 42 -9.19 -0.56 -15.07
N VAL A 43 -8.83 0.06 -13.98
CA VAL A 43 -7.45 0.22 -13.50
C VAL A 43 -7.43 -0.05 -12.01
N ASN A 44 -6.35 -0.67 -11.52
CA ASN A 44 -6.22 -0.99 -10.10
C ASN A 44 -6.04 0.28 -9.25
N VAL A 45 -6.36 0.16 -7.96
CA VAL A 45 -6.34 1.30 -7.04
C VAL A 45 -4.94 1.91 -6.83
N TYR A 46 -3.90 1.09 -6.96
CA TYR A 46 -2.53 1.58 -6.79
C TYR A 46 -2.12 2.46 -7.98
N ASP A 47 -2.31 1.98 -9.20
CA ASP A 47 -1.96 2.73 -10.41
C ASP A 47 -2.85 3.94 -10.64
N LEU A 48 -4.08 3.93 -10.12
CA LEU A 48 -4.95 5.11 -10.12
C LEU A 48 -4.43 6.22 -9.21
N GLY A 49 -3.48 5.90 -8.31
CA GLY A 49 -2.97 6.89 -7.37
C GLY A 49 -3.89 7.12 -6.19
N LEU A 50 -4.74 6.15 -5.86
CA LEU A 50 -5.66 6.26 -4.73
C LEU A 50 -4.99 5.96 -3.39
N ILE A 51 -3.83 5.32 -3.40
CA ILE A 51 -3.10 4.96 -2.19
C ILE A 51 -2.09 6.06 -1.90
N TYR A 52 -2.33 6.82 -0.83
CA TYR A 52 -1.49 7.95 -0.48
C TYR A 52 -0.33 7.59 0.42
N GLU A 53 -0.51 6.61 1.29
CA GLU A 53 0.52 6.21 2.22
C GLU A 53 0.39 4.75 2.61
N ILE A 54 1.53 4.07 2.75
CA ILE A 54 1.61 2.69 3.23
C ILE A 54 2.65 2.68 4.34
N LYS A 55 2.27 2.29 5.54
CA LYS A 55 3.17 2.16 6.68
C LYS A 55 3.08 0.76 7.27
N VAL A 56 4.22 0.15 7.51
CA VAL A 56 4.32 -1.13 8.21
C VAL A 56 5.16 -0.90 9.45
N ASN A 57 4.61 -1.19 10.63
CA ASN A 57 5.34 -1.00 11.87
C ASN A 57 6.11 -2.26 12.26
N GLU A 58 6.84 -2.20 13.37
CA GLU A 58 7.67 -3.31 13.87
C GLU A 58 6.84 -4.53 14.27
N ASP A 59 5.58 -4.33 14.61
CA ASP A 59 4.65 -5.41 14.96
C ASP A 59 3.95 -5.99 13.73
N HIS A 60 4.36 -5.56 12.54
CA HIS A 60 3.80 -5.98 11.25
C HIS A 60 2.31 -5.62 11.10
N GLU A 61 1.91 -4.57 11.79
CA GLU A 61 0.60 -3.95 11.56
C GLU A 61 0.75 -2.95 10.43
N VAL A 62 -0.25 -2.90 9.55
CA VAL A 62 -0.20 -2.07 8.34
C VAL A 62 -1.21 -0.94 8.46
N TYR A 63 -0.80 0.26 8.09
CA TYR A 63 -1.66 1.42 7.97
C TYR A 63 -1.64 1.88 6.52
N ILE A 64 -2.83 2.01 5.93
CA ILE A 64 -3.01 2.50 4.55
C ILE A 64 -3.86 3.76 4.61
N GLN A 65 -3.33 4.84 4.04
CA GLN A 65 -4.12 6.05 3.81
C GLN A 65 -4.48 6.08 2.34
N MET A 66 -5.77 6.19 2.03
CA MET A 66 -6.25 6.17 0.65
C MET A 66 -7.41 7.13 0.44
N THR A 67 -7.71 7.39 -0.81
CA THR A 67 -8.88 8.16 -1.21
C THR A 67 -9.63 7.43 -2.32
N LEU A 68 -10.69 8.05 -2.81
CA LEU A 68 -11.46 7.59 -3.97
C LEU A 68 -11.57 8.72 -4.97
N THR A 69 -11.98 8.40 -6.19
CA THR A 69 -12.07 9.39 -7.27
C THR A 69 -13.20 10.39 -7.08
N ALA A 70 -14.21 10.03 -6.28
CA ALA A 70 -15.34 10.89 -6.00
C ALA A 70 -15.88 10.62 -4.60
N PRO A 71 -16.25 11.69 -3.82
CA PRO A 71 -16.73 11.52 -2.45
C PRO A 71 -18.08 10.81 -2.34
N ASN A 72 -18.85 10.77 -3.42
CA ASN A 72 -20.18 10.15 -3.44
C ASN A 72 -20.18 8.76 -4.08
N CYS A 73 -19.03 8.09 -4.10
CA CYS A 73 -18.95 6.75 -4.68
C CYS A 73 -19.80 5.77 -3.87
N PRO A 74 -20.85 5.18 -4.44
CA PRO A 74 -21.70 4.23 -3.70
C PRO A 74 -20.99 2.94 -3.33
N MET A 75 -19.84 2.68 -3.96
CA MET A 75 -19.05 1.49 -3.71
C MET A 75 -17.85 1.76 -2.80
N ALA A 76 -17.84 2.91 -2.11
CA ALA A 76 -16.72 3.29 -1.23
C ALA A 76 -16.39 2.20 -0.21
N ASP A 77 -17.39 1.73 0.51
CA ASP A 77 -17.19 0.69 1.54
C ASP A 77 -16.68 -0.61 0.92
N TYR A 78 -17.16 -0.95 -0.26
CA TYR A 78 -16.72 -2.13 -0.98
C TYR A 78 -15.24 -2.04 -1.34
N VAL A 79 -14.80 -0.93 -1.93
CA VAL A 79 -13.39 -0.74 -2.32
C VAL A 79 -12.48 -0.77 -1.10
N VAL A 80 -12.85 -0.06 -0.03
CA VAL A 80 -12.07 -0.05 1.22
C VAL A 80 -11.95 -1.46 1.80
N GLN A 81 -13.03 -2.22 1.80
CA GLN A 81 -13.02 -3.60 2.30
C GLN A 81 -12.15 -4.50 1.44
N GLN A 82 -12.18 -4.32 0.10
CA GLN A 82 -11.32 -5.08 -0.80
C GLN A 82 -9.85 -4.78 -0.55
N VAL A 83 -9.50 -3.51 -0.33
CA VAL A 83 -8.13 -3.11 0.01
C VAL A 83 -7.70 -3.75 1.33
N LYS A 84 -8.54 -3.67 2.34
CA LYS A 84 -8.25 -4.24 3.66
C LYS A 84 -8.00 -5.75 3.57
N THR A 85 -8.89 -6.46 2.89
CA THR A 85 -8.77 -7.90 2.72
C THR A 85 -7.48 -8.27 1.97
N ALA A 86 -7.19 -7.57 0.88
CA ALA A 86 -5.99 -7.82 0.08
C ALA A 86 -4.72 -7.63 0.91
N VAL A 87 -4.67 -6.58 1.73
CA VAL A 87 -3.51 -6.29 2.58
C VAL A 87 -3.38 -7.32 3.70
N GLU A 88 -4.49 -7.68 4.34
CA GLU A 88 -4.48 -8.66 5.42
C GLU A 88 -4.09 -10.07 4.95
N ASP A 89 -4.31 -10.37 3.67
CA ASP A 89 -3.93 -11.66 3.09
C ASP A 89 -2.44 -11.74 2.73
N VAL A 90 -1.71 -10.65 2.79
CA VAL A 90 -0.27 -10.65 2.55
C VAL A 90 0.45 -11.40 3.68
N PRO A 91 1.29 -12.40 3.34
CA PRO A 91 2.04 -13.12 4.38
C PRO A 91 2.88 -12.19 5.24
N GLY A 92 2.78 -12.35 6.55
CA GLY A 92 3.50 -11.54 7.52
C GLY A 92 2.72 -10.36 8.07
N VAL A 93 1.60 -9.99 7.46
CA VAL A 93 0.75 -8.91 7.95
C VAL A 93 -0.13 -9.43 9.10
N VAL A 94 -0.05 -8.77 10.24
CA VAL A 94 -0.85 -9.12 11.43
C VAL A 94 -2.23 -8.49 11.35
N SER A 95 -2.31 -7.23 10.93
CA SER A 95 -3.57 -6.50 10.77
C SER A 95 -3.40 -5.34 9.81
N ALA A 96 -4.50 -4.84 9.28
CA ALA A 96 -4.48 -3.68 8.40
C ALA A 96 -5.55 -2.68 8.82
N GLN A 97 -5.17 -1.42 8.90
CA GLN A 97 -6.09 -0.31 9.14
C GLN A 97 -6.11 0.55 7.89
N ILE A 98 -7.30 0.78 7.35
CA ILE A 98 -7.48 1.60 6.15
C ILE A 98 -8.14 2.92 6.58
N ASP A 99 -7.48 4.02 6.25
CA ASP A 99 -7.97 5.36 6.56
C ASP A 99 -8.36 6.03 5.25
N LEU A 100 -9.66 6.23 5.06
CA LEU A 100 -10.20 6.88 3.87
C LEU A 100 -10.21 8.40 4.10
N VAL A 101 -9.47 9.12 3.27
CA VAL A 101 -9.34 10.57 3.39
C VAL A 101 -9.79 11.26 2.10
N TRP A 102 -10.21 12.51 2.21
CA TRP A 102 -10.68 13.31 1.08
C TRP A 102 -9.76 14.51 0.81
N GLU A 103 -8.74 14.70 1.64
CA GLU A 103 -7.72 15.72 1.48
C GLU A 103 -6.34 15.06 1.49
N PRO A 104 -5.47 15.35 0.54
CA PRO A 104 -5.74 16.14 -0.67
C PRO A 104 -6.68 15.42 -1.63
N GLU A 105 -7.42 16.17 -2.43
CA GLU A 105 -8.32 15.60 -3.43
C GLU A 105 -7.51 14.81 -4.47
N TRP A 106 -8.09 13.70 -4.90
CA TRP A 106 -7.51 12.94 -5.99
C TRP A 106 -7.68 13.68 -7.32
N ASP A 107 -6.67 13.64 -8.16
CA ASP A 107 -6.76 14.07 -9.54
C ASP A 107 -5.94 13.13 -10.43
N LYS A 108 -6.16 13.22 -11.73
CA LYS A 108 -5.53 12.29 -12.67
C LYS A 108 -4.01 12.41 -12.77
N SER A 109 -3.41 13.48 -12.24
CA SER A 109 -1.95 13.60 -12.19
C SER A 109 -1.32 12.58 -11.24
N ARG A 110 -2.13 11.96 -10.38
CA ARG A 110 -1.67 10.93 -9.44
C ARG A 110 -1.61 9.54 -10.06
N MET A 111 -2.15 9.37 -11.27
CA MET A 111 -2.11 8.09 -11.98
C MET A 111 -0.68 7.75 -12.42
N SER A 112 -0.36 6.46 -12.43
CA SER A 112 0.88 5.97 -13.03
C SER A 112 0.80 6.14 -14.55
N GLU A 113 1.97 6.10 -15.21
CA GLU A 113 2.01 6.13 -16.68
C GLU A 113 1.23 4.95 -17.27
N GLU A 114 1.31 3.77 -16.64
CA GLU A 114 0.59 2.58 -17.08
C GLU A 114 -0.93 2.81 -17.04
N ALA A 115 -1.43 3.47 -15.99
CA ALA A 115 -2.84 3.79 -15.88
C ALA A 115 -3.28 4.78 -16.93
N LEU A 116 -2.47 5.81 -17.19
CA LEU A 116 -2.77 6.81 -18.22
C LEU A 116 -2.85 6.17 -19.61
N VAL A 117 -1.92 5.27 -19.92
CA VAL A 117 -1.92 4.55 -21.19
C VAL A 117 -3.17 3.66 -21.31
N GLU A 118 -3.49 2.92 -20.25
CA GLU A 118 -4.64 2.02 -20.21
C GLU A 118 -5.95 2.75 -20.48
N LEU A 119 -6.07 3.98 -19.98
CA LEU A 119 -7.27 4.80 -20.15
C LEU A 119 -7.21 5.73 -21.35
N GLY A 120 -6.11 5.74 -22.10
CA GLY A 120 -5.93 6.61 -23.25
C GLY A 120 -5.73 8.08 -22.88
N LEU A 121 -5.24 8.36 -21.67
CA LEU A 121 -5.04 9.72 -21.16
C LEU A 121 -3.59 10.21 -21.22
N ASP A 122 -2.69 9.41 -21.80
CA ASP A 122 -1.27 9.71 -21.91
C ASP A 122 -0.93 10.70 -23.04
N GLU A 123 -1.90 11.05 -23.86
CA GLU A 123 -1.72 12.01 -24.94
C GLU A 123 -2.04 13.43 -24.49
N ASP A 124 -1.24 14.36 -24.95
CA ASP A 124 -1.42 15.80 -24.70
C ASP A 124 -2.58 16.38 -25.52
#